data_8bad11164973bffaac3d2f9917c2e747
#
_entry.id   8bad11164973bffaac3d2f9917c2e747
#
_cell.length_a   1.000
_cell.length_b   1.000
_cell.length_c   1.000
_cell.angle_alpha   90.00
_cell.angle_beta   90.00
_cell.angle_gamma   90.00
#
_symmetry.space_group_name_H-M   'P 1'
#
loop_
_entity.id
_entity.type
_entity.pdbx_description
1 polymer ?
#
loop_
_entity_poly.entity_id
_entity_poly.type
_entity_poly.pdbx_seq_one_letter_code
_entity_poly.pdbx_strand_id
1 'polypeptide(L)'
;MKMSDVKFAIPKGSLEDATFKLLEKSWTKVNRKSRTYRVYLDDPSIVVKMLRPQEIPTLVSEGLFDVGITGNDWVGETNSDVESILDLEYGKIRLVIAFPDKYSYKNLDAMIADYGKKKKTL
;
A
#
# COMPACT_ATOMS: atom_id res chain seq x y z
N MET A 1 -5.27 -8.23 -15.31
CA MET A 1 -4.41 -8.29 -14.13
C MET A 1 -4.40 -9.71 -13.59
N LYS A 2 -3.22 -10.24 -13.29
CA LYS A 2 -3.11 -11.60 -12.76
C LYS A 2 -3.56 -11.67 -11.31
N MET A 3 -4.17 -12.76 -10.92
CA MET A 3 -4.63 -12.93 -9.53
C MET A 3 -3.48 -12.94 -8.51
N SER A 4 -2.26 -13.28 -8.94
CA SER A 4 -1.08 -13.28 -8.09
C SER A 4 -0.47 -11.89 -7.89
N ASP A 5 -0.94 -10.87 -8.61
CA ASP A 5 -0.42 -9.52 -8.46
C ASP A 5 -0.82 -8.93 -7.11
N VAL A 6 0.10 -8.15 -6.53
CA VAL A 6 -0.17 -7.42 -5.29
C VAL A 6 -0.65 -6.02 -5.66
N LYS A 7 -1.81 -5.64 -5.16
CA LYS A 7 -2.39 -4.30 -5.36
C LYS A 7 -1.99 -3.40 -4.21
N PHE A 8 -1.21 -2.39 -4.52
CA PHE A 8 -0.63 -1.47 -3.55
C PHE A 8 -1.23 -0.09 -3.72
N ALA A 9 -1.86 0.43 -2.68
CA ALA A 9 -2.43 1.78 -2.69
C ALA A 9 -1.47 2.76 -2.02
N ILE A 10 -1.21 3.89 -2.68
CA ILE A 10 -0.37 4.95 -2.12
C ILE A 10 -1.16 6.26 -2.07
N PRO A 11 -0.85 7.14 -1.10
CA PRO A 11 -1.61 8.37 -0.94
C PRO A 11 -1.24 9.41 -1.96
N LYS A 12 -2.24 10.06 -2.55
CA LYS A 12 -2.05 11.25 -3.37
C LYS A 12 -2.21 12.50 -2.51
N GLY A 13 -1.81 13.65 -3.05
CA GLY A 13 -1.95 14.93 -2.38
C GLY A 13 -0.70 15.32 -1.60
N SER A 14 -0.86 15.82 -0.39
CA SER A 14 0.26 16.37 0.39
C SER A 14 1.32 15.35 0.77
N LEU A 15 0.99 14.06 0.75
CA LEU A 15 1.91 13.00 1.12
C LEU A 15 2.61 12.35 -0.07
N GLU A 16 2.30 12.78 -1.30
CA GLU A 16 2.85 12.18 -2.51
C GLU A 16 4.37 12.20 -2.57
N ASP A 17 4.96 13.37 -2.38
CA ASP A 17 6.41 13.54 -2.56
C ASP A 17 7.20 12.65 -1.59
N ALA A 18 6.78 12.61 -0.34
CA ALA A 18 7.44 11.76 0.65
C ALA A 18 7.28 10.29 0.32
N THR A 19 6.11 9.90 -0.17
CA THR A 19 5.83 8.52 -0.57
C THR A 19 6.69 8.11 -1.77
N PHE A 20 6.80 8.99 -2.79
CA PHE A 20 7.64 8.69 -3.95
C PHE A 20 9.12 8.59 -3.59
N LYS A 21 9.60 9.41 -2.68
CA LYS A 21 10.98 9.29 -2.19
C LYS A 21 11.22 7.93 -1.53
N LEU A 22 10.24 7.45 -0.79
CA LEU A 22 10.33 6.14 -0.17
C LEU A 22 10.36 5.03 -1.22
N LEU A 23 9.49 5.10 -2.22
CA LEU A 23 9.43 4.11 -3.29
C LEU A 23 10.73 4.07 -4.09
N GLU A 24 11.32 5.21 -4.37
CA GLU A 24 12.58 5.30 -5.11
C GLU A 24 13.75 4.64 -4.38
N LYS A 25 13.70 4.58 -3.05
CA LYS A 25 14.69 3.87 -2.25
C LYS A 25 14.52 2.35 -2.32
N SER A 26 13.30 1.88 -2.59
CA SER A 26 12.96 0.46 -2.57
C SER A 26 12.97 -0.18 -3.95
N TRP A 27 12.76 0.60 -5.01
CA TRP A 27 12.71 0.13 -6.39
C TRP A 27 13.61 0.98 -7.28
N THR A 28 14.25 0.33 -8.25
CA THR A 28 15.18 1.00 -9.15
C THR A 28 14.49 2.01 -10.07
N LYS A 29 13.30 1.64 -10.53
CA LYS A 29 12.52 2.48 -11.44
C LYS A 29 11.14 2.71 -10.86
N VAL A 30 10.79 3.99 -10.74
CA VAL A 30 9.45 4.40 -10.35
C VAL A 30 8.98 5.38 -11.41
N ASN A 31 7.99 4.98 -12.18
CA ASN A 31 7.48 5.80 -13.28
C ASN A 31 6.05 6.26 -12.99
N ARG A 32 5.92 7.57 -12.81
CA ARG A 32 4.63 8.22 -12.61
C ARG A 32 4.27 9.01 -13.84
N LYS A 33 3.19 8.61 -14.50
CA LYS A 33 2.65 9.40 -15.61
C LYS A 33 1.79 10.51 -15.06
N SER A 34 2.02 11.75 -15.51
CA SER A 34 1.19 12.87 -15.12
C SER A 34 -0.27 12.61 -15.50
N ARG A 35 -1.21 13.03 -14.67
CA ARG A 35 -2.65 12.89 -14.86
C ARG A 35 -3.20 11.46 -14.74
N THR A 36 -2.38 10.48 -14.40
CA THR A 36 -2.89 9.14 -14.09
C THR A 36 -2.66 8.83 -12.63
N TYR A 37 -3.49 7.95 -12.09
CA TYR A 37 -3.32 7.47 -10.72
C TYR A 37 -2.55 6.15 -10.66
N ARG A 38 -2.04 5.73 -11.80
CA ARG A 38 -1.25 4.51 -11.93
C ARG A 38 0.23 4.84 -11.85
N VAL A 39 0.94 4.11 -11.01
CA VAL A 39 2.39 4.21 -10.87
C VAL A 39 3.01 2.88 -11.28
N TYR A 40 4.09 2.93 -12.05
CA TYR A 40 4.77 1.74 -12.53
C TYR A 40 6.11 1.59 -11.83
N LEU A 41 6.31 0.41 -11.27
CA LEU A 41 7.58 0.01 -10.67
C LEU A 41 8.30 -0.94 -11.63
N ASP A 42 9.58 -1.23 -11.33
CA ASP A 42 10.34 -2.21 -12.10
C ASP A 42 9.93 -3.67 -11.79
N ASP A 43 9.04 -3.86 -10.83
CA ASP A 43 8.44 -5.17 -10.53
C ASP A 43 7.01 -5.20 -11.07
N PRO A 44 6.74 -5.93 -12.16
CA PRO A 44 5.41 -5.96 -12.77
C PRO A 44 4.37 -6.72 -11.94
N SER A 45 4.78 -7.46 -10.93
CA SER A 45 3.85 -8.17 -10.06
C SER A 45 3.19 -7.25 -9.03
N ILE A 46 3.67 -6.02 -8.91
CA ILE A 46 3.11 -5.03 -7.99
C ILE A 46 2.35 -3.98 -8.78
N VAL A 47 1.05 -3.90 -8.54
CA VAL A 47 0.16 -2.93 -9.18
C VAL A 47 -0.05 -1.77 -8.20
N VAL A 48 0.48 -0.59 -8.54
CA VAL A 48 0.44 0.57 -7.65
C VAL A 48 -0.56 1.58 -8.18
N LYS A 49 -1.47 2.03 -7.33
CA LYS A 49 -2.42 3.10 -7.65
C LYS A 49 -2.41 4.16 -6.57
N MET A 50 -2.58 5.41 -6.99
CA MET A 50 -2.68 6.55 -6.09
C MET A 50 -4.14 6.79 -5.74
N LEU A 51 -4.42 6.91 -4.45
CA LEU A 51 -5.76 7.14 -3.93
C LEU A 51 -5.73 8.22 -2.85
N ARG A 52 -6.89 8.73 -2.50
CA ARG A 52 -7.00 9.63 -1.35
C ARG A 52 -6.64 8.88 -0.07
N PRO A 53 -5.81 9.47 0.80
CA PRO A 53 -5.38 8.77 2.03
C PRO A 53 -6.53 8.26 2.88
N GLN A 54 -7.62 9.00 2.96
CA GLN A 54 -8.78 8.63 3.76
C GLN A 54 -9.55 7.42 3.22
N GLU A 55 -9.40 7.11 1.92
CA GLU A 55 -10.06 5.95 1.30
C GLU A 55 -9.26 4.67 1.46
N ILE A 56 -7.95 4.78 1.63
CA ILE A 56 -7.05 3.62 1.60
C ILE A 56 -7.37 2.58 2.67
N PRO A 57 -7.56 2.95 3.96
CA PRO A 57 -7.85 1.94 4.98
C PRO A 57 -9.10 1.11 4.67
N THR A 58 -10.15 1.77 4.23
CA THR A 58 -11.41 1.08 3.91
C THR A 58 -11.24 0.10 2.75
N LEU A 59 -10.56 0.54 1.69
CA LEU A 59 -10.36 -0.31 0.51
C LEU A 59 -9.45 -1.50 0.79
N VAL A 60 -8.46 -1.32 1.66
CA VAL A 60 -7.63 -2.43 2.11
C VAL A 60 -8.43 -3.40 2.97
N SER A 61 -9.23 -2.90 3.90
CA SER A 61 -10.05 -3.76 4.76
C SER A 61 -11.07 -4.57 3.97
N GLU A 62 -11.57 -4.03 2.87
CA GLU A 62 -12.52 -4.71 1.99
C GLU A 62 -11.86 -5.66 0.99
N GLY A 63 -10.54 -5.70 0.95
CA GLY A 63 -9.81 -6.59 0.06
C GLY A 63 -9.67 -6.10 -1.38
N LEU A 64 -10.09 -4.87 -1.68
CA LEU A 64 -9.92 -4.27 -3.00
C LEU A 64 -8.46 -3.91 -3.27
N PHE A 65 -7.70 -3.67 -2.22
CA PHE A 65 -6.24 -3.53 -2.25
C PHE A 65 -5.64 -4.47 -1.21
N ASP A 66 -4.46 -4.97 -1.50
CA ASP A 66 -3.79 -5.93 -0.62
C ASP A 66 -3.00 -5.25 0.48
N VAL A 67 -2.46 -4.07 0.18
CA VAL A 67 -1.65 -3.29 1.10
C VAL A 67 -1.77 -1.82 0.73
N GLY A 68 -1.55 -0.94 1.70
CA GLY A 68 -1.61 0.49 1.44
C GLY A 68 -0.75 1.29 2.40
N ILE A 69 -0.35 2.47 1.95
CA ILE A 69 0.31 3.48 2.78
C ILE A 69 -0.73 4.54 3.11
N THR A 70 -0.94 4.79 4.38
CA THR A 70 -1.94 5.75 4.81
C THR A 70 -1.55 6.36 6.16
N GLY A 71 -2.24 7.41 6.55
CA GLY A 71 -2.07 7.99 7.88
C GLY A 71 -2.74 7.15 8.96
N ASN A 72 -2.08 7.00 10.10
CA ASN A 72 -2.64 6.24 11.22
C ASN A 72 -3.93 6.87 11.73
N ASP A 73 -4.10 8.19 11.59
CA ASP A 73 -5.32 8.90 11.91
C ASP A 73 -6.51 8.41 11.06
N TRP A 74 -6.28 8.13 9.77
CA TRP A 74 -7.33 7.63 8.90
C TRP A 74 -7.71 6.19 9.23
N VAL A 75 -6.76 5.37 9.68
CA VAL A 75 -7.07 4.01 10.15
C VAL A 75 -8.04 4.07 11.33
N GLY A 76 -7.77 4.95 12.29
CA GLY A 76 -8.64 5.15 13.45
C GLY A 76 -9.98 5.76 13.08
N GLU A 77 -9.95 6.80 12.24
CA GLU A 77 -11.16 7.54 11.88
C GLU A 77 -12.15 6.69 11.09
N THR A 78 -11.67 5.84 10.19
CA THR A 78 -12.52 4.97 9.40
C THR A 78 -12.91 3.68 10.11
N ASN A 79 -12.31 3.43 11.27
CA ASN A 79 -12.50 2.20 12.02
C ASN A 79 -12.33 0.96 11.13
N SER A 80 -11.33 0.98 10.26
CA SER A 80 -11.08 -0.07 9.29
C SER A 80 -10.38 -1.26 9.93
N ASP A 81 -10.72 -2.45 9.46
CA ASP A 81 -10.18 -3.71 9.95
C ASP A 81 -8.87 -4.04 9.23
N VAL A 82 -7.82 -3.29 9.58
CA VAL A 82 -6.49 -3.42 8.99
C VAL A 82 -5.44 -3.47 10.09
N GLU A 83 -4.28 -4.03 9.76
CA GLU A 83 -3.15 -4.08 10.67
C GLU A 83 -2.00 -3.24 10.12
N SER A 84 -1.42 -2.41 10.99
CA SER A 84 -0.23 -1.63 10.67
C SER A 84 1.00 -2.51 10.85
N ILE A 85 1.77 -2.70 9.76
CA ILE A 85 2.95 -3.56 9.80
C ILE A 85 4.26 -2.78 9.80
N LEU A 86 4.23 -1.49 9.42
CA LEU A 86 5.44 -0.69 9.36
C LEU A 86 5.09 0.78 9.53
N ASP A 87 5.76 1.43 10.46
CA ASP A 87 5.65 2.87 10.67
C ASP A 87 6.74 3.55 9.84
N LEU A 88 6.33 4.36 8.87
CA LEU A 88 7.27 5.02 7.96
C LEU A 88 7.89 6.30 8.54
N GLU A 89 7.37 6.79 9.65
CA GLU A 89 7.96 7.86 10.46
C GLU A 89 8.29 9.16 9.71
N TYR A 90 7.45 9.59 8.78
CA TYR A 90 7.69 10.89 8.15
C TYR A 90 6.46 11.80 8.21
N GLY A 91 6.75 13.11 8.31
CA GLY A 91 5.73 14.15 8.47
C GLY A 91 5.23 14.24 9.91
N LYS A 92 4.26 15.12 10.14
CA LYS A 92 3.59 15.24 11.44
C LYS A 92 2.57 14.13 11.66
N ILE A 93 2.16 13.48 10.58
CA ILE A 93 1.22 12.36 10.58
C ILE A 93 2.02 11.10 10.35
N ARG A 94 1.78 10.07 11.17
CA ARG A 94 2.45 8.78 11.00
C ARG A 94 1.83 8.03 9.85
N LEU A 95 2.63 7.75 8.81
CA LEU A 95 2.22 6.88 7.72
C LEU A 95 2.56 5.45 8.06
N VAL A 96 1.65 4.55 7.77
CA VAL A 96 1.81 3.13 8.06
C VAL A 96 1.47 2.31 6.83
N ILE A 97 2.07 1.13 6.71
CA ILE A 97 1.66 0.14 5.72
C ILE A 97 0.65 -0.76 6.41
N ALA A 98 -0.52 -0.89 5.79
CA ALA A 98 -1.63 -1.64 6.36
C ALA A 98 -2.06 -2.76 5.42
N PHE A 99 -2.48 -3.88 5.98
CA PHE A 99 -3.07 -4.99 5.25
C PHE A 99 -4.27 -5.53 6.02
N PRO A 100 -5.12 -6.39 5.42
CA PRO A 100 -6.31 -6.90 6.11
C PRO A 100 -5.95 -7.62 7.41
N ASP A 101 -6.68 -7.32 8.47
CA ASP A 101 -6.40 -7.79 9.82
C ASP A 101 -6.44 -9.31 9.97
N LYS A 102 -7.19 -9.98 9.10
CA LYS A 102 -7.28 -11.45 9.11
C LYS A 102 -5.96 -12.15 8.79
N TYR A 103 -4.96 -11.42 8.29
CA TYR A 103 -3.62 -11.94 8.04
C TYR A 103 -2.67 -11.35 9.05
N SER A 104 -1.76 -12.15 9.58
CA SER A 104 -0.79 -11.70 10.57
C SER A 104 0.62 -11.90 10.03
N TYR A 105 1.30 -10.80 9.70
CA TYR A 105 2.65 -10.82 9.16
C TYR A 105 3.58 -9.94 9.97
N LYS A 106 4.82 -10.39 10.13
CA LYS A 106 5.82 -9.66 10.92
C LYS A 106 6.39 -8.45 10.18
N ASN A 107 6.43 -8.51 8.85
CA ASN A 107 6.97 -7.42 8.03
C ASN A 107 6.40 -7.51 6.63
N LEU A 108 6.69 -6.49 5.82
CA LEU A 108 6.17 -6.37 4.47
C LEU A 108 6.66 -7.49 3.56
N ASP A 109 7.93 -7.87 3.65
CA ASP A 109 8.49 -8.92 2.80
C ASP A 109 7.80 -10.25 3.05
N ALA A 110 7.58 -10.60 4.31
CA ALA A 110 6.87 -11.82 4.67
C ALA A 110 5.43 -11.80 4.14
N MET A 111 4.77 -10.64 4.22
CA MET A 111 3.41 -10.48 3.71
C MET A 111 3.36 -10.68 2.20
N ILE A 112 4.23 -10.02 1.46
CA ILE A 112 4.26 -10.12 0.00
C ILE A 112 4.53 -11.55 -0.44
N ALA A 113 5.52 -12.21 0.19
CA ALA A 113 5.90 -13.58 -0.17
C ALA A 113 4.78 -14.58 0.10
N ASP A 114 4.17 -14.51 1.29
CA ASP A 114 3.17 -15.50 1.70
C ASP A 114 1.80 -15.21 1.10
N TYR A 115 1.34 -13.97 1.18
CA TYR A 115 0.03 -13.58 0.68
C TYR A 115 -0.06 -13.72 -0.84
N GLY A 116 1.01 -13.38 -1.55
CA GLY A 116 1.07 -13.59 -2.99
C GLY A 116 0.91 -15.04 -3.37
N LYS A 117 1.53 -15.95 -2.63
CA LYS A 117 1.36 -17.39 -2.85
C LYS A 117 -0.07 -17.85 -2.58
N LYS A 118 -0.69 -17.37 -1.53
CA LYS A 118 -2.07 -17.71 -1.19
C LYS A 118 -3.04 -17.25 -2.27
N LYS A 119 -2.80 -16.09 -2.87
CA LYS A 119 -3.62 -15.59 -3.97
C LYS A 119 -3.51 -16.48 -5.20
N LYS A 120 -2.33 -17.05 -5.46
CA LYS A 120 -2.14 -17.95 -6.60
C LYS A 120 -2.94 -19.24 -6.47
N THR A 121 -3.17 -19.70 -5.26
CA THR A 121 -3.89 -20.96 -5.03
C THR A 121 -5.40 -20.79 -4.99
N LEU A 122 -5.88 -19.57 -4.95
CA LEU A 122 -7.30 -19.26 -5.00
C LEU A 122 -7.79 -19.15 -6.43
#